data_2eea7f3fc3323fc78f46f9237483a038
#
_entry.id   2eea7f3fc3323fc78f46f9237483a038
#
_cell.length_a   1.000
_cell.length_b   1.000
_cell.length_c   1.000
_cell.angle_alpha   90.00
_cell.angle_beta   90.00
_cell.angle_gamma   90.00
#
_symmetry.space_group_name_H-M   'P 1'
#
loop_
_entity.id
_entity.type
_entity.pdbx_description
1 polymer ?
#
loop_
_entity_poly.entity_id
_entity_poly.type
_entity_poly.pdbx_seq_one_letter_code
_entity_poly.pdbx_strand_id
1 'polypeptide(L)'
;SFDITNFDRFVTELEQADAVAPIDLAIFNAGLGGSLPPDCIGQNPYAAKNMAGVNFTAPAIGGNLLGDHMAKRGSGHIVFISSVAAAFPLPMAPLYSGSKAGLTMFADALALRLKRHGVAVTLVSPGFIDTPMSRGLTEPQPFRIDADRAVATIARKIARKARHVVLPWQFAMILAASKFVPGFVVRAVLSLL
;
A
#
# COMPACT_ATOMS: atom_id res chain seq x y z
N SER A 1 -19.92 4.30 -9.59
CA SER A 1 -18.96 4.83 -8.59
C SER A 1 -19.60 4.76 -7.21
N PHE A 2 -18.82 4.35 -6.20
CA PHE A 2 -19.28 4.25 -4.81
C PHE A 2 -18.08 4.43 -3.86
N ASP A 3 -18.37 4.69 -2.57
CA ASP A 3 -17.34 4.79 -1.54
C ASP A 3 -16.88 3.39 -1.09
N ILE A 4 -15.61 3.09 -1.24
CA ILE A 4 -15.02 1.80 -0.86
C ILE A 4 -15.02 1.54 0.65
N THR A 5 -15.29 2.55 1.48
CA THR A 5 -15.47 2.40 2.94
C THR A 5 -16.87 1.91 3.31
N ASN A 6 -17.81 1.86 2.37
CA ASN A 6 -19.02 1.05 2.50
C ASN A 6 -18.65 -0.41 2.18
N PHE A 7 -18.16 -1.12 3.19
CA PHE A 7 -17.56 -2.44 3.00
C PHE A 7 -18.55 -3.50 2.51
N ASP A 8 -19.82 -3.43 2.93
CA ASP A 8 -20.85 -4.37 2.47
C ASP A 8 -21.09 -4.21 0.97
N ARG A 9 -21.23 -2.95 0.53
CA ARG A 9 -21.36 -2.66 -0.90
C ARG A 9 -20.09 -3.01 -1.67
N PHE A 10 -18.92 -2.74 -1.11
CA PHE A 10 -17.63 -3.07 -1.74
C PHE A 10 -17.49 -4.58 -1.98
N VAL A 11 -17.85 -5.42 -1.01
CA VAL A 11 -17.90 -6.88 -1.15
C VAL A 11 -18.86 -7.29 -2.25
N THR A 12 -20.12 -6.80 -2.20
CA THR A 12 -21.14 -7.11 -3.18
C THR A 12 -20.72 -6.77 -4.62
N GLU A 13 -20.14 -5.60 -4.82
CA GLU A 13 -19.68 -5.15 -6.16
C GLU A 13 -18.52 -6.03 -6.67
N LEU A 14 -17.58 -6.45 -5.79
CA LEU A 14 -16.50 -7.36 -6.17
C LEU A 14 -17.03 -8.76 -6.52
N GLU A 15 -17.94 -9.31 -5.73
CA GLU A 15 -18.55 -10.62 -5.99
C GLU A 15 -19.31 -10.63 -7.31
N GLN A 16 -20.11 -9.59 -7.55
CA GLN A 16 -20.85 -9.44 -8.81
C GLN A 16 -19.91 -9.31 -10.01
N ALA A 17 -18.85 -8.51 -9.90
CA ALA A 17 -17.88 -8.35 -10.97
C ALA A 17 -17.17 -9.68 -11.29
N ASP A 18 -16.70 -10.41 -10.26
CA ASP A 18 -16.00 -11.69 -10.44
C ASP A 18 -16.95 -12.81 -10.96
N ALA A 19 -18.25 -12.73 -10.63
CA ALA A 19 -19.27 -13.66 -11.15
C ALA A 19 -19.59 -13.43 -12.63
N VAL A 20 -19.57 -12.19 -13.10
CA VAL A 20 -19.78 -11.84 -14.51
C VAL A 20 -18.59 -12.26 -15.37
N ALA A 21 -17.38 -11.95 -14.91
CA ALA A 21 -16.14 -12.36 -15.55
C ALA A 21 -15.05 -12.53 -14.48
N PRO A 22 -14.40 -13.71 -14.40
CA PRO A 22 -13.37 -13.95 -13.42
C PRO A 22 -12.28 -12.87 -13.44
N ILE A 23 -12.01 -12.28 -12.30
CA ILE A 23 -10.99 -11.24 -12.16
C ILE A 23 -9.61 -11.90 -12.08
N ASP A 24 -8.81 -11.76 -13.14
CA ASP A 24 -7.45 -12.30 -13.20
C ASP A 24 -6.41 -11.38 -12.55
N LEU A 25 -6.65 -10.07 -12.53
CA LEU A 25 -5.78 -9.07 -11.93
C LEU A 25 -6.60 -8.07 -11.12
N ALA A 26 -6.32 -7.99 -9.83
CA ALA A 26 -6.88 -6.98 -8.94
C ALA A 26 -5.80 -6.03 -8.43
N ILE A 27 -5.98 -4.72 -8.62
CA ILE A 27 -5.04 -3.68 -8.17
C ILE A 27 -5.73 -2.79 -7.14
N PHE A 28 -5.34 -2.92 -5.87
CA PHE A 28 -5.81 -2.08 -4.77
C PHE A 28 -4.93 -0.82 -4.69
N ASN A 29 -5.34 0.20 -5.44
CA ASN A 29 -4.58 1.46 -5.62
C ASN A 29 -5.15 2.62 -4.79
N ALA A 30 -6.43 2.60 -4.45
CA ALA A 30 -7.02 3.68 -3.67
C ALA A 30 -6.25 3.94 -2.37
N GLY A 31 -6.04 5.20 -2.05
CA GLY A 31 -5.30 5.58 -0.86
C GLY A 31 -5.50 7.04 -0.50
N LEU A 32 -5.49 7.30 0.79
CA LEU A 32 -5.46 8.64 1.38
C LEU A 32 -4.08 8.89 1.96
N GLY A 33 -3.55 10.07 1.73
CA GLY A 33 -2.30 10.55 2.33
C GLY A 33 -2.57 11.74 3.24
N GLY A 34 -1.53 12.23 3.85
CA GLY A 34 -1.53 13.45 4.65
C GLY A 34 -0.59 13.39 5.83
N SER A 35 0.01 14.53 6.12
CA SER A 35 0.81 14.78 7.31
C SER A 35 -0.02 15.57 8.33
N LEU A 36 0.37 15.47 9.59
CA LEU A 36 -0.14 16.35 10.63
C LEU A 36 0.52 17.73 10.48
N PRO A 37 -0.25 18.83 10.62
CA PRO A 37 0.35 20.13 10.82
C PRO A 37 1.29 20.11 12.02
N PRO A 38 2.38 20.90 12.03
CA PRO A 38 3.35 20.91 13.14
C PRO A 38 2.76 21.17 14.52
N ASP A 39 1.67 21.94 14.56
CA ASP A 39 0.98 22.33 15.81
C ASP A 39 -0.06 21.30 16.27
N CYS A 40 -0.29 20.21 15.51
CA CYS A 40 -1.28 19.21 15.81
C CYS A 40 -0.64 17.94 16.38
N ILE A 41 -1.12 17.52 17.57
CA ILE A 41 -0.68 16.26 18.19
C ILE A 41 -1.47 15.06 17.65
N GLY A 42 -2.73 15.26 17.29
CA GLY A 42 -3.62 14.19 16.85
C GLY A 42 -4.43 14.55 15.61
N GLN A 43 -4.83 13.53 14.87
CA GLN A 43 -5.73 13.69 13.72
C GLN A 43 -7.20 13.60 14.15
N ASN A 44 -8.08 14.24 13.37
CA ASN A 44 -9.52 14.09 13.54
C ASN A 44 -9.91 12.59 13.50
N PRO A 45 -10.72 12.09 14.46
CA PRO A 45 -11.12 10.68 14.51
C PRO A 45 -11.80 10.17 13.23
N TYR A 46 -12.57 11.01 12.56
CA TYR A 46 -13.20 10.65 11.29
C TYR A 46 -12.19 10.51 10.15
N ALA A 47 -11.18 11.38 10.10
CA ALA A 47 -10.07 11.27 9.15
C ALA A 47 -9.27 9.98 9.43
N ALA A 48 -9.04 9.64 10.69
CA ALA A 48 -8.40 8.39 11.10
C ALA A 48 -9.19 7.17 10.63
N LYS A 49 -10.50 7.14 10.88
CA LYS A 49 -11.41 6.08 10.42
C LYS A 49 -11.36 5.93 8.89
N ASN A 50 -11.47 7.03 8.14
CA ASN A 50 -11.44 7.01 6.69
C ASN A 50 -10.09 6.52 6.16
N MET A 51 -8.99 7.01 6.70
CA MET A 51 -7.64 6.59 6.26
C MET A 51 -7.41 5.10 6.52
N ALA A 52 -7.79 4.59 7.69
CA ALA A 52 -7.72 3.15 7.98
C ALA A 52 -8.63 2.35 7.05
N GLY A 53 -9.86 2.82 6.81
CA GLY A 53 -10.82 2.21 5.91
C GLY A 53 -10.30 2.06 4.49
N VAL A 54 -9.81 3.16 3.91
CA VAL A 54 -9.33 3.20 2.51
C VAL A 54 -7.98 2.51 2.36
N ASN A 55 -7.00 2.81 3.25
CA ASN A 55 -5.63 2.36 3.06
C ASN A 55 -5.38 0.91 3.49
N PHE A 56 -6.22 0.37 4.38
CA PHE A 56 -6.00 -0.97 4.94
C PHE A 56 -7.25 -1.86 4.85
N THR A 57 -8.39 -1.44 5.42
CA THR A 57 -9.53 -2.33 5.59
C THR A 57 -10.13 -2.77 4.26
N ALA A 58 -10.42 -1.84 3.35
CA ALA A 58 -10.97 -2.17 2.03
C ALA A 58 -10.03 -3.07 1.22
N PRO A 59 -8.73 -2.77 1.03
CA PRO A 59 -7.84 -3.67 0.32
C PRO A 59 -7.63 -5.02 1.02
N ALA A 60 -7.71 -5.09 2.35
CA ALA A 60 -7.63 -6.36 3.07
C ALA A 60 -8.87 -7.22 2.83
N ILE A 61 -10.07 -6.64 2.88
CA ILE A 61 -11.33 -7.31 2.55
C ILE A 61 -11.29 -7.83 1.10
N GLY A 62 -11.03 -6.95 0.13
CA GLY A 62 -11.00 -7.31 -1.28
C GLY A 62 -9.92 -8.33 -1.62
N GLY A 63 -8.75 -8.20 -1.00
CA GLY A 63 -7.64 -9.15 -1.16
C GLY A 63 -7.94 -10.54 -0.62
N ASN A 64 -8.63 -10.65 0.52
CA ASN A 64 -9.10 -11.94 1.04
C ASN A 64 -10.15 -12.57 0.14
N LEU A 65 -11.18 -11.80 -0.24
CA LEU A 65 -12.28 -12.27 -1.08
C LEU A 65 -11.77 -12.79 -2.42
N LEU A 66 -11.10 -11.92 -3.18
CA LEU A 66 -10.58 -12.31 -4.50
C LEU A 66 -9.46 -13.34 -4.40
N GLY A 67 -8.68 -13.32 -3.33
CA GLY A 67 -7.65 -14.33 -3.06
C GLY A 67 -8.24 -15.74 -2.91
N ASP A 68 -9.38 -15.87 -2.23
CA ASP A 68 -10.11 -17.15 -2.11
C ASP A 68 -10.67 -17.60 -3.47
N HIS A 69 -11.30 -16.71 -4.22
CA HIS A 69 -11.83 -17.01 -5.55
C HIS A 69 -10.71 -17.42 -6.51
N MET A 70 -9.62 -16.66 -6.57
CA MET A 70 -8.45 -16.96 -7.40
C MET A 70 -7.79 -18.28 -6.99
N ALA A 71 -7.69 -18.57 -5.68
CA ALA A 71 -7.15 -19.83 -5.17
C ALA A 71 -7.97 -21.05 -5.61
N LYS A 72 -9.30 -20.95 -5.60
CA LYS A 72 -10.20 -22.00 -6.10
C LYS A 72 -10.03 -22.24 -7.59
N ARG A 73 -9.71 -21.20 -8.36
CA ARG A 73 -9.42 -21.31 -9.80
C ARG A 73 -7.99 -21.77 -10.11
N GLY A 74 -7.09 -21.73 -9.13
CA GLY A 74 -5.67 -22.06 -9.32
C GLY A 74 -4.86 -20.97 -10.04
N SER A 75 -5.42 -19.78 -10.25
CA SER A 75 -4.76 -18.68 -10.95
C SER A 75 -5.28 -17.32 -10.53
N GLY A 76 -4.42 -16.31 -10.61
CA GLY A 76 -4.78 -14.91 -10.34
C GLY A 76 -3.58 -14.07 -9.92
N HIS A 77 -3.80 -12.77 -9.83
CA HIS A 77 -2.77 -11.82 -9.40
C HIS A 77 -3.38 -10.66 -8.62
N ILE A 78 -2.94 -10.47 -7.40
CA ILE A 78 -3.36 -9.36 -6.53
C ILE A 78 -2.20 -8.39 -6.36
N VAL A 79 -2.46 -7.10 -6.49
CA VAL A 79 -1.49 -6.02 -6.33
C VAL A 79 -1.96 -5.06 -5.26
N PHE A 80 -1.11 -4.81 -4.28
CA PHE A 80 -1.35 -3.81 -3.24
C PHE A 80 -0.40 -2.63 -3.40
N ILE A 81 -0.94 -1.41 -3.41
CA ILE A 81 -0.15 -0.18 -3.42
C ILE A 81 0.01 0.32 -1.99
N SER A 82 1.18 0.02 -1.41
CA SER A 82 1.60 0.48 -0.09
C SER A 82 2.42 1.78 -0.19
N SER A 83 3.49 1.91 0.56
CA SER A 83 4.44 3.03 0.57
C SER A 83 5.75 2.61 1.25
N VAL A 84 6.84 3.29 0.95
CA VAL A 84 8.07 3.20 1.76
C VAL A 84 7.86 3.68 3.20
N ALA A 85 6.87 4.55 3.41
CA ALA A 85 6.44 4.99 4.74
C ALA A 85 5.99 3.83 5.66
N ALA A 86 5.60 2.69 5.09
CA ALA A 86 5.23 1.49 5.85
C ALA A 86 6.37 0.91 6.70
N ALA A 87 7.61 1.23 6.37
CA ALA A 87 8.79 0.71 7.06
C ALA A 87 9.27 1.57 8.22
N PHE A 88 8.73 2.78 8.38
CA PHE A 88 9.22 3.77 9.33
C PHE A 88 8.08 4.37 10.16
N PRO A 89 8.25 4.54 11.49
CA PRO A 89 7.28 5.23 12.33
C PRO A 89 7.41 6.74 12.12
N LEU A 90 6.72 7.29 11.12
CA LEU A 90 6.81 8.71 10.76
C LEU A 90 6.04 9.57 11.76
N PRO A 91 6.71 10.47 12.55
CA PRO A 91 6.03 11.29 13.55
C PRO A 91 4.99 12.23 12.93
N MET A 92 5.28 12.79 11.74
CA MET A 92 4.39 13.68 11.02
C MET A 92 3.19 12.97 10.37
N ALA A 93 3.22 11.65 10.22
CA ALA A 93 2.18 10.90 9.52
C ALA A 93 1.89 9.52 10.18
N PRO A 94 1.53 9.47 11.48
CA PRO A 94 1.42 8.21 12.21
C PRO A 94 0.30 7.31 11.68
N LEU A 95 -0.85 7.87 11.32
CA LEU A 95 -1.97 7.11 10.74
C LEU A 95 -1.63 6.57 9.35
N TYR A 96 -0.97 7.39 8.52
CA TYR A 96 -0.56 6.97 7.18
C TYR A 96 0.47 5.83 7.25
N SER A 97 1.56 6.02 7.99
CA SER A 97 2.60 4.98 8.13
C SER A 97 2.04 3.71 8.76
N GLY A 98 1.21 3.83 9.80
CA GLY A 98 0.54 2.70 10.45
C GLY A 98 -0.39 1.94 9.51
N SER A 99 -1.23 2.64 8.73
CA SER A 99 -2.13 2.01 7.75
C SER A 99 -1.38 1.27 6.64
N LYS A 100 -0.30 1.86 6.13
CA LYS A 100 0.53 1.26 5.08
C LYS A 100 1.41 0.11 5.63
N ALA A 101 1.84 0.17 6.89
CA ALA A 101 2.52 -0.93 7.56
C ALA A 101 1.58 -2.13 7.73
N GLY A 102 0.33 -1.91 8.17
CA GLY A 102 -0.68 -2.95 8.25
C GLY A 102 -0.94 -3.61 6.90
N LEU A 103 -1.13 -2.80 5.83
CA LEU A 103 -1.31 -3.32 4.47
C LEU A 103 -0.11 -4.13 3.98
N THR A 104 1.11 -3.67 4.28
CA THR A 104 2.34 -4.38 3.89
C THR A 104 2.41 -5.75 4.56
N MET A 105 2.20 -5.81 5.86
CA MET A 105 2.20 -7.07 6.61
C MET A 105 1.09 -8.02 6.13
N PHE A 106 -0.11 -7.50 5.89
CA PHE A 106 -1.22 -8.27 5.34
C PHE A 106 -0.88 -8.87 3.96
N ALA A 107 -0.35 -8.04 3.04
CA ALA A 107 0.04 -8.48 1.70
C ALA A 107 1.14 -9.55 1.74
N ASP A 108 2.09 -9.43 2.67
CA ASP A 108 3.15 -10.43 2.87
C ASP A 108 2.58 -11.76 3.37
N ALA A 109 1.70 -11.72 4.36
CA ALA A 109 1.06 -12.92 4.89
C ALA A 109 0.16 -13.59 3.84
N LEU A 110 -0.65 -12.80 3.12
CA LEU A 110 -1.53 -13.30 2.06
C LEU A 110 -0.75 -13.96 0.94
N ALA A 111 0.38 -13.39 0.54
CA ALA A 111 1.23 -13.98 -0.48
C ALA A 111 1.80 -15.34 -0.09
N LEU A 112 2.23 -15.50 1.17
CA LEU A 112 2.70 -16.79 1.68
C LEU A 112 1.57 -17.83 1.65
N ARG A 113 0.35 -17.43 2.03
CA ARG A 113 -0.83 -18.29 2.02
C ARG A 113 -1.21 -18.72 0.60
N LEU A 114 -1.24 -17.79 -0.35
CA LEU A 114 -1.72 -18.02 -1.71
C LEU A 114 -0.69 -18.67 -2.64
N LYS A 115 0.58 -18.67 -2.28
CA LYS A 115 1.69 -19.18 -3.12
C LYS A 115 1.43 -20.60 -3.65
N ARG A 116 0.93 -21.50 -2.80
CA ARG A 116 0.64 -22.90 -3.18
C ARG A 116 -0.62 -23.06 -4.04
N HIS A 117 -1.40 -22.02 -4.19
CA HIS A 117 -2.65 -22.01 -4.94
C HIS A 117 -2.52 -21.34 -6.32
N GLY A 118 -1.30 -21.13 -6.81
CA GLY A 118 -1.06 -20.52 -8.12
C GLY A 118 -1.39 -19.03 -8.23
N VAL A 119 -1.67 -18.35 -7.12
CA VAL A 119 -2.03 -16.93 -7.09
C VAL A 119 -0.81 -16.08 -6.71
N ALA A 120 -0.49 -15.11 -7.56
CA ALA A 120 0.56 -14.15 -7.29
C ALA A 120 0.06 -12.98 -6.44
N VAL A 121 0.93 -12.48 -5.57
CA VAL A 121 0.69 -11.23 -4.84
C VAL A 121 1.90 -10.31 -5.02
N THR A 122 1.67 -9.11 -5.54
CA THR A 122 2.68 -8.06 -5.67
C THR A 122 2.41 -6.95 -4.68
N LEU A 123 3.41 -6.63 -3.87
CA LEU A 123 3.42 -5.45 -3.02
C LEU A 123 4.23 -4.36 -3.71
N VAL A 124 3.64 -3.19 -3.93
CA VAL A 124 4.31 -2.00 -4.45
C VAL A 124 4.49 -1.00 -3.32
N SER A 125 5.72 -0.58 -3.07
CA SER A 125 6.09 0.41 -2.06
C SER A 125 6.73 1.63 -2.73
N PRO A 126 5.92 2.59 -3.20
CA PRO A 126 6.45 3.82 -3.77
C PRO A 126 7.05 4.72 -2.68
N GLY A 127 8.11 5.45 -3.04
CA GLY A 127 8.50 6.68 -2.37
C GLY A 127 7.71 7.86 -2.93
N PHE A 128 8.38 8.99 -3.13
CA PHE A 128 7.73 10.20 -3.63
C PHE A 128 7.56 10.13 -5.15
N ILE A 129 6.30 10.12 -5.59
CA ILE A 129 5.89 10.23 -6.99
C ILE A 129 5.23 11.58 -7.17
N ASP A 130 5.52 12.28 -8.26
CA ASP A 130 4.90 13.57 -8.58
C ASP A 130 3.42 13.41 -8.91
N THR A 131 2.58 13.57 -7.91
CA THR A 131 1.12 13.47 -7.96
C THR A 131 0.48 14.60 -7.17
N PRO A 132 -0.82 14.89 -7.38
CA PRO A 132 -1.52 15.87 -6.55
C PRO A 132 -1.39 15.58 -5.04
N MET A 133 -1.38 14.32 -4.63
CA MET A 133 -1.20 13.93 -3.22
C MET A 133 0.17 14.38 -2.68
N SER A 134 1.25 14.14 -3.41
CA SER A 134 2.60 14.48 -2.96
C SER A 134 2.89 15.97 -3.03
N ARG A 135 2.26 16.70 -3.97
CA ARG A 135 2.41 18.15 -4.08
C ARG A 135 1.81 18.92 -2.90
N GLY A 136 0.87 18.32 -2.18
CA GLY A 136 0.30 18.87 -0.95
C GLY A 136 1.14 18.66 0.30
N LEU A 137 2.27 17.96 0.22
CA LEU A 137 3.17 17.74 1.35
C LEU A 137 4.16 18.90 1.46
N THR A 138 4.39 19.36 2.69
CA THR A 138 5.37 20.41 3.01
C THR A 138 6.76 19.87 3.29
N GLU A 139 6.86 18.59 3.60
CA GLU A 139 8.10 17.90 3.94
C GLU A 139 8.98 17.67 2.72
N PRO A 140 10.32 17.55 2.92
CA PRO A 140 11.24 17.21 1.84
C PRO A 140 10.84 15.89 1.14
N GLN A 141 10.90 15.90 -0.18
CA GLN A 141 10.53 14.74 -1.02
C GLN A 141 11.77 14.21 -1.77
N PRO A 142 12.70 13.56 -1.07
CA PRO A 142 13.93 13.07 -1.70
C PRO A 142 13.61 12.03 -2.78
N PHE A 143 14.40 12.05 -3.84
CA PHE A 143 14.31 11.07 -4.95
C PHE A 143 12.93 11.06 -5.64
N ARG A 144 12.20 12.18 -5.61
CA ARG A 144 10.90 12.29 -6.30
C ARG A 144 11.04 11.93 -7.77
N ILE A 145 10.13 11.10 -8.27
CA ILE A 145 10.10 10.65 -9.65
C ILE A 145 8.79 11.08 -10.33
N ASP A 146 8.86 11.22 -11.62
CA ASP A 146 7.70 11.49 -12.48
C ASP A 146 6.69 10.34 -12.45
N ALA A 147 5.39 10.69 -12.54
CA ALA A 147 4.30 9.72 -12.45
C ALA A 147 4.32 8.69 -13.60
N ASP A 148 4.57 9.13 -14.83
CA ASP A 148 4.56 8.24 -16.00
C ASP A 148 5.70 7.23 -15.92
N ARG A 149 6.88 7.69 -15.47
CA ARG A 149 8.03 6.80 -15.22
C ARG A 149 7.75 5.79 -14.11
N ALA A 150 7.07 6.21 -13.05
CA ALA A 150 6.66 5.33 -11.96
C ALA A 150 5.69 4.27 -12.46
N VAL A 151 4.63 4.68 -13.17
CA VAL A 151 3.60 3.80 -13.74
C VAL A 151 4.21 2.78 -14.69
N ALA A 152 5.05 3.21 -15.64
CA ALA A 152 5.72 2.31 -16.58
C ALA A 152 6.60 1.27 -15.87
N THR A 153 7.25 1.65 -14.76
CA THR A 153 8.07 0.74 -13.97
C THR A 153 7.22 -0.26 -13.21
N ILE A 154 6.16 0.20 -12.55
CA ILE A 154 5.21 -0.62 -11.79
C ILE A 154 4.55 -1.63 -12.74
N ALA A 155 4.01 -1.20 -13.88
CA ALA A 155 3.33 -2.05 -14.85
C ALA A 155 4.23 -3.20 -15.33
N ARG A 156 5.50 -2.89 -15.70
CA ARG A 156 6.47 -3.93 -16.09
C ARG A 156 6.74 -4.95 -14.98
N LYS A 157 6.78 -4.51 -13.73
CA LYS A 157 7.01 -5.39 -12.57
C LYS A 157 5.78 -6.23 -12.25
N ILE A 158 4.58 -5.65 -12.37
CA ILE A 158 3.30 -6.37 -12.24
C ILE A 158 3.22 -7.48 -13.32
N ALA A 159 3.49 -7.15 -14.58
CA ALA A 159 3.49 -8.13 -15.68
C ALA A 159 4.44 -9.32 -15.42
N ARG A 160 5.53 -9.10 -14.69
CA ARG A 160 6.47 -10.14 -14.26
C ARG A 160 6.11 -10.81 -12.94
N LYS A 161 4.97 -10.49 -12.35
CA LYS A 161 4.51 -10.98 -11.04
C LYS A 161 5.57 -10.81 -9.93
N ALA A 162 6.30 -9.68 -9.97
CA ALA A 162 7.34 -9.39 -8.98
C ALA A 162 6.74 -9.33 -7.58
N ARG A 163 7.37 -10.01 -6.60
CA ARG A 163 6.84 -10.11 -5.23
C ARG A 163 6.79 -8.76 -4.52
N HIS A 164 7.85 -7.97 -4.62
CA HIS A 164 7.95 -6.63 -4.02
C HIS A 164 8.61 -5.66 -4.98
N VAL A 165 8.00 -4.50 -5.15
CA VAL A 165 8.46 -3.43 -6.03
C VAL A 165 8.65 -2.18 -5.17
N VAL A 166 9.89 -1.77 -4.99
CA VAL A 166 10.24 -0.50 -4.32
C VAL A 166 10.76 0.46 -5.37
N LEU A 167 10.23 1.67 -5.39
CA LEU A 167 10.67 2.71 -6.32
C LEU A 167 10.62 4.11 -5.67
N PRO A 168 11.58 4.98 -6.04
CA PRO A 168 12.78 4.68 -6.81
C PRO A 168 13.76 3.77 -6.05
N TRP A 169 14.75 3.24 -6.75
CA TRP A 169 15.66 2.20 -6.23
C TRP A 169 16.45 2.62 -4.98
N GLN A 170 16.68 3.91 -4.78
CA GLN A 170 17.35 4.46 -3.59
C GLN A 170 16.61 4.05 -2.30
N PHE A 171 15.26 4.06 -2.33
CA PHE A 171 14.49 3.59 -1.19
C PHE A 171 14.63 2.08 -0.96
N ALA A 172 14.83 1.27 -2.00
CA ALA A 172 15.11 -0.15 -1.81
C ALA A 172 16.42 -0.36 -1.04
N MET A 173 17.45 0.45 -1.33
CA MET A 173 18.70 0.41 -0.57
C MET A 173 18.52 0.88 0.89
N ILE A 174 17.77 1.97 1.10
CA ILE A 174 17.47 2.47 2.45
C ILE A 174 16.73 1.40 3.26
N LEU A 175 15.70 0.77 2.68
CA LEU A 175 14.96 -0.32 3.33
C LEU A 175 15.84 -1.55 3.61
N ALA A 176 16.76 -1.88 2.73
CA ALA A 176 17.71 -2.97 2.97
C ALA A 176 18.68 -2.63 4.10
N ALA A 177 19.26 -1.43 4.08
CA ALA A 177 20.18 -0.95 5.11
C ALA A 177 19.50 -0.81 6.48
N SER A 178 18.26 -0.35 6.54
CA SER A 178 17.54 -0.15 7.80
C SER A 178 17.33 -1.45 8.60
N LYS A 179 17.38 -2.61 7.95
CA LYS A 179 17.30 -3.92 8.63
C LYS A 179 18.51 -4.21 9.52
N PHE A 180 19.64 -3.57 9.26
CA PHE A 180 20.87 -3.73 10.02
C PHE A 180 21.07 -2.62 11.07
N VAL A 181 20.21 -1.59 11.06
CA VAL A 181 20.25 -0.48 12.00
C VAL A 181 19.37 -0.81 13.21
N PRO A 182 19.88 -0.73 14.44
CA PRO A 182 19.07 -0.94 15.64
C PRO A 182 17.88 0.02 15.68
N GLY A 183 16.70 -0.49 16.04
CA GLY A 183 15.45 0.28 15.99
C GLY A 183 15.47 1.56 16.86
N PHE A 184 16.28 1.61 17.93
CA PHE A 184 16.43 2.84 18.73
C PHE A 184 17.16 3.95 17.96
N VAL A 185 18.13 3.59 17.10
CA VAL A 185 18.84 4.57 16.24
C VAL A 185 17.88 5.14 15.21
N VAL A 186 17.07 4.28 14.55
CA VAL A 186 16.05 4.72 13.60
C VAL A 186 15.07 5.69 14.26
N ARG A 187 14.58 5.35 15.46
CA ARG A 187 13.67 6.23 16.21
C ARG A 187 14.30 7.55 16.61
N ALA A 188 15.56 7.54 17.05
CA ALA A 188 16.30 8.76 17.39
C ALA A 188 16.46 9.70 16.18
N VAL A 189 16.78 9.15 15.00
CA VAL A 189 16.87 9.97 13.77
C VAL A 189 15.50 10.53 13.38
N LEU A 190 14.45 9.71 13.43
CA LEU A 190 13.10 10.15 13.04
C LEU A 190 12.48 11.15 14.03
N SER A 191 12.93 11.15 15.30
CA SER A 191 12.45 12.14 16.29
C SER A 191 13.03 13.55 16.07
N LEU A 192 13.98 13.70 15.15
CA LEU A 192 14.53 15.00 14.75
C LEU A 192 13.78 15.64 13.54
N LEU A 193 12.84 14.89 12.93
CA LEU A 193 11.99 15.34 11.84
C LEU A 193 10.70 15.95 12.38
#